data_7e914f611596397cd5d3e773ad6f71b9
#
_entry.id   7e914f611596397cd5d3e773ad6f71b9
#
_cell.length_a   1.000
_cell.length_b   1.000
_cell.length_c   1.000
_cell.angle_alpha   90.00
_cell.angle_beta   90.00
_cell.angle_gamma   90.00
#
_symmetry.space_group_name_H-M   'P 1'
#
loop_
_entity.id
_entity.type
_entity.pdbx_description
1 polymer ?
#
loop_
_entity_poly.entity_id
_entity_poly.type
_entity_poly.pdbx_seq_one_letter_code
_entity_poly.pdbx_strand_id
1 'polypeptide(L)'
;MFKQLIPLSVLILSIGAVSVSASAKDTSNTVKVGVLESAAPTMKINYSDLNVSTPVGAKVLLSRIKNAAENLCGYYPERDLGRRADHMACVRETVNDAVAQIDNPVLTALNGSAEAPAG
;
A
#
# COMPACT_ATOMS: atom_id res chain seq x y z
N MET A 1 -13.42 -62.60 41.11
CA MET A 1 -14.20 -61.38 41.26
C MET A 1 -13.26 -60.19 41.05
N PHE A 2 -13.14 -59.80 39.84
CA PHE A 2 -12.26 -58.70 39.51
C PHE A 2 -13.10 -57.55 39.05
N LYS A 3 -13.10 -56.50 39.84
CA LYS A 3 -13.64 -55.23 39.42
C LYS A 3 -12.64 -54.58 38.44
N GLN A 4 -13.00 -54.58 37.23
CA GLN A 4 -12.28 -53.86 36.21
C GLN A 4 -12.44 -52.36 36.47
N LEU A 5 -11.36 -51.78 36.93
CA LEU A 5 -11.22 -50.33 36.98
C LEU A 5 -10.87 -49.85 35.56
N ILE A 6 -11.81 -49.26 34.94
CA ILE A 6 -11.60 -48.60 33.64
C ILE A 6 -10.80 -47.32 33.88
N PRO A 7 -9.63 -47.17 33.32
CA PRO A 7 -8.96 -45.91 33.39
C PRO A 7 -9.70 -44.89 32.50
N LEU A 8 -10.12 -43.83 33.13
CA LEU A 8 -10.60 -42.65 32.43
C LEU A 8 -9.50 -42.13 31.49
N SER A 9 -9.71 -42.34 30.22
CA SER A 9 -8.93 -41.65 29.21
C SER A 9 -9.19 -40.16 29.33
N VAL A 10 -8.20 -39.47 29.81
CA VAL A 10 -8.18 -38.02 29.80
C VAL A 10 -8.06 -37.58 28.34
N LEU A 11 -9.19 -37.11 27.84
CA LEU A 11 -9.23 -36.47 26.53
C LEU A 11 -8.59 -35.10 26.68
N ILE A 12 -7.31 -35.01 26.32
CA ILE A 12 -6.62 -33.72 26.26
C ILE A 12 -7.12 -33.04 24.97
N LEU A 13 -8.09 -32.15 25.15
CA LEU A 13 -8.41 -31.19 24.10
C LEU A 13 -7.22 -30.27 23.93
N SER A 14 -6.44 -30.53 22.91
CA SER A 14 -5.45 -29.59 22.41
C SER A 14 -6.20 -28.40 21.84
N ILE A 15 -6.37 -27.37 22.63
CA ILE A 15 -6.81 -26.07 22.14
C ILE A 15 -5.64 -25.54 21.33
N GLY A 16 -5.71 -25.75 20.02
CA GLY A 16 -4.79 -25.12 19.09
C GLY A 16 -4.91 -23.61 19.26
N ALA A 17 -3.87 -23.01 19.81
CA ALA A 17 -3.75 -21.56 19.81
C ALA A 17 -3.69 -21.11 18.34
N VAL A 18 -4.79 -20.61 17.84
CA VAL A 18 -4.82 -19.88 16.59
C VAL A 18 -4.06 -18.60 16.86
N SER A 19 -2.79 -18.61 16.50
CA SER A 19 -2.02 -17.38 16.44
C SER A 19 -2.63 -16.51 15.35
N VAL A 20 -3.59 -15.70 15.73
CA VAL A 20 -4.02 -14.60 14.87
C VAL A 20 -2.83 -13.66 14.81
N SER A 21 -2.05 -13.77 13.77
CA SER A 21 -1.10 -12.73 13.40
C SER A 21 -1.94 -11.51 13.12
N ALA A 22 -2.17 -10.70 14.15
CA ALA A 22 -2.65 -9.35 13.93
C ALA A 22 -1.56 -8.67 13.11
N SER A 23 -1.79 -8.53 11.81
CA SER A 23 -1.07 -7.55 11.02
C SER A 23 -1.28 -6.24 11.76
N ALA A 24 -0.27 -5.81 12.50
CA ALA A 24 -0.27 -4.50 13.06
C ALA A 24 -0.43 -3.56 11.86
N LYS A 25 -1.63 -3.04 11.70
CA LYS A 25 -1.90 -1.95 10.80
C LYS A 25 -1.04 -0.82 11.34
N ASP A 26 0.08 -0.64 10.70
CA ASP A 26 1.06 0.35 11.08
C ASP A 26 0.33 1.69 11.09
N THR A 27 0.02 2.21 12.28
CA THR A 27 -0.65 3.49 12.48
C THR A 27 0.28 4.66 12.17
N SER A 28 1.50 4.36 11.70
CA SER A 28 2.37 5.37 11.18
C SER A 28 1.81 5.87 9.84
N ASN A 29 1.43 7.14 9.79
CA ASN A 29 0.98 7.82 8.59
C ASN A 29 2.11 7.91 7.55
N THR A 30 2.60 6.76 7.13
CA THR A 30 3.65 6.58 6.13
C THR A 30 3.21 5.61 5.07
N VAL A 31 3.50 5.93 3.83
CA VAL A 31 3.31 5.03 2.69
C VAL A 31 4.65 4.72 2.05
N LYS A 32 4.85 3.47 1.66
CA LYS A 32 6.00 3.06 0.86
C LYS A 32 5.64 3.17 -0.61
N VAL A 33 6.38 3.97 -1.32
CA VAL A 33 6.28 4.10 -2.77
C VAL A 33 7.41 3.31 -3.41
N GLY A 34 7.10 2.40 -4.29
CA GLY A 34 8.08 1.57 -4.98
C GLY A 34 7.57 1.10 -6.33
N VAL A 35 8.47 0.77 -7.22
CA VAL A 35 8.15 0.22 -8.54
C VAL A 35 7.86 -1.27 -8.40
N LEU A 36 6.69 -1.72 -8.87
CA LEU A 36 6.14 -3.05 -8.63
C LEU A 36 6.99 -4.21 -9.17
N GLU A 37 7.77 -4.00 -10.21
CA GLU A 37 8.49 -5.06 -10.91
C GLU A 37 9.99 -5.15 -10.58
N SER A 38 10.46 -4.38 -9.62
CA SER A 38 11.89 -4.25 -9.41
C SER A 38 12.24 -4.40 -7.94
N ALA A 39 13.39 -5.04 -7.65
CA ALA A 39 14.09 -4.89 -6.39
C ALA A 39 14.60 -3.44 -6.19
N ALA A 40 13.97 -2.48 -6.85
CA ALA A 40 14.30 -1.08 -6.85
C ALA A 40 14.08 -0.45 -5.46
N PRO A 41 14.81 0.61 -5.14
CA PRO A 41 14.64 1.31 -3.90
C PRO A 41 13.21 1.82 -3.73
N THR A 42 12.66 1.68 -2.54
CA THR A 42 11.37 2.26 -2.17
C THR A 42 11.59 3.57 -1.43
N MET A 43 10.68 4.51 -1.60
CA MET A 43 10.66 5.75 -0.84
C MET A 43 9.54 5.71 0.20
N LYS A 44 9.84 6.12 1.43
CA LYS A 44 8.83 6.33 2.47
C LYS A 44 8.34 7.78 2.43
N ILE A 45 7.03 7.95 2.37
CA ILE A 45 6.38 9.26 2.46
C ILE A 45 5.64 9.32 3.78
N ASN A 46 6.02 10.28 4.62
CA ASN A 46 5.30 10.60 5.84
C ASN A 46 4.22 11.65 5.52
N TYR A 47 3.01 11.43 6.03
CA TYR A 47 1.88 12.35 5.88
C TYR A 47 1.16 12.63 7.21
N SER A 48 1.84 12.46 8.34
CA SER A 48 1.29 12.74 9.66
C SER A 48 0.95 14.23 9.87
N ASP A 49 1.55 15.11 9.09
CA ASP A 49 1.30 16.55 9.07
C ASP A 49 0.05 16.94 8.25
N LEU A 50 -0.57 15.99 7.58
CA LEU A 50 -1.70 16.23 6.68
C LEU A 50 -3.00 15.65 7.22
N ASN A 51 -4.09 16.38 7.06
CA ASN A 51 -5.43 15.81 7.22
C ASN A 51 -5.91 15.28 5.87
N VAL A 52 -5.67 13.98 5.63
CA VAL A 52 -6.01 13.31 4.37
C VAL A 52 -7.51 13.08 4.16
N SER A 53 -8.31 13.30 5.20
CA SER A 53 -9.77 13.27 5.10
C SER A 53 -10.33 14.53 4.44
N THR A 54 -9.52 15.57 4.28
CA THR A 54 -9.88 16.79 3.58
C THR A 54 -9.33 16.79 2.16
N PRO A 55 -10.03 17.40 1.18
CA PRO A 55 -9.53 17.50 -0.19
C PRO A 55 -8.15 18.20 -0.28
N VAL A 56 -7.92 19.20 0.54
CA VAL A 56 -6.64 19.94 0.57
C VAL A 56 -5.50 19.04 1.03
N GLY A 57 -5.66 18.35 2.16
CA GLY A 57 -4.65 17.44 2.68
C GLY A 57 -4.38 16.26 1.75
N ALA A 58 -5.43 15.66 1.21
CA ALA A 58 -5.31 14.56 0.24
C ALA A 58 -4.60 15.01 -1.05
N LYS A 59 -4.86 16.22 -1.53
CA LYS A 59 -4.20 16.77 -2.71
C LYS A 59 -2.69 16.98 -2.49
N VAL A 60 -2.30 17.47 -1.33
CA VAL A 60 -0.88 17.60 -0.95
C VAL A 60 -0.21 16.22 -0.89
N LEU A 61 -0.86 15.23 -0.29
CA LEU A 61 -0.35 13.87 -0.23
C LEU A 61 -0.18 13.28 -1.63
N LEU A 62 -1.17 13.43 -2.49
CA LEU A 62 -1.10 12.95 -3.87
C LEU A 62 0.08 13.58 -4.63
N SER A 63 0.35 14.86 -4.42
CA SER A 63 1.50 15.54 -5.00
C SER A 63 2.83 14.96 -4.50
N ARG A 64 2.94 14.67 -3.20
CA ARG A 64 4.13 14.02 -2.63
C ARG A 64 4.35 12.62 -3.22
N ILE A 65 3.28 11.84 -3.38
CA ILE A 65 3.34 10.51 -3.98
C ILE A 65 3.78 10.59 -5.45
N LYS A 66 3.24 11.52 -6.21
CA LYS A 66 3.61 11.72 -7.63
C LYS A 66 5.07 12.09 -7.76
N ASN A 67 5.57 13.02 -6.97
CA ASN A 67 6.98 13.41 -6.99
C ASN A 67 7.90 12.22 -6.65
N ALA A 68 7.54 11.41 -5.67
CA ALA A 68 8.30 10.22 -5.34
C ALA A 68 8.28 9.19 -6.49
N ALA A 69 7.13 8.99 -7.11
CA ALA A 69 6.99 8.08 -8.26
C ALA A 69 7.84 8.53 -9.45
N GLU A 70 7.84 9.83 -9.77
CA GLU A 70 8.68 10.41 -10.82
C GLU A 70 10.17 10.16 -10.56
N ASN A 71 10.62 10.34 -9.33
CA ASN A 71 12.00 10.06 -8.95
C ASN A 71 12.37 8.58 -9.07
N LEU A 72 11.46 7.68 -8.67
CA LEU A 72 11.68 6.23 -8.74
C LEU A 72 11.64 5.68 -10.17
N CYS A 73 10.78 6.24 -11.01
CA CYS A 73 10.66 5.84 -12.42
C CYS A 73 11.80 6.37 -13.31
N GLY A 74 12.64 7.23 -12.76
CA GLY A 74 13.83 7.74 -13.45
C GLY A 74 13.57 8.82 -14.47
N TYR A 75 14.65 9.26 -15.07
CA TYR A 75 14.65 10.31 -16.09
C TYR A 75 14.43 9.73 -17.49
N TYR A 76 13.71 10.45 -18.32
CA TYR A 76 13.58 10.16 -19.75
C TYR A 76 14.00 11.37 -20.59
N PRO A 77 14.64 11.15 -21.77
CA PRO A 77 14.96 12.24 -22.69
C PRO A 77 13.67 12.80 -23.30
N GLU A 78 13.53 14.10 -23.31
CA GLU A 78 12.30 14.78 -23.80
C GLU A 78 11.93 14.43 -25.24
N ARG A 79 12.92 14.03 -26.05
CA ARG A 79 12.75 13.72 -27.48
C ARG A 79 12.39 12.25 -27.74
N ASP A 80 12.45 11.39 -26.75
CA ASP A 80 12.13 9.97 -26.89
C ASP A 80 10.69 9.70 -26.44
N LEU A 81 9.78 9.68 -27.38
CA LEU A 81 8.35 9.48 -27.12
C LEU A 81 8.05 8.09 -26.54
N GLY A 82 8.81 7.07 -26.92
CA GLY A 82 8.65 5.72 -26.37
C GLY A 82 9.00 5.68 -24.89
N ARG A 83 10.16 6.18 -24.51
CA ARG A 83 10.59 6.26 -23.12
C ARG A 83 9.72 7.18 -22.28
N ARG A 84 9.18 8.23 -22.89
CA ARG A 84 8.20 9.08 -22.21
C ARG A 84 6.92 8.31 -21.87
N ALA A 85 6.39 7.51 -22.77
CA ALA A 85 5.22 6.68 -22.53
C ALA A 85 5.46 5.66 -21.43
N ASP A 86 6.61 4.99 -21.45
CA ASP A 86 7.02 4.02 -20.42
C ASP A 86 7.16 4.69 -19.04
N HIS A 87 7.78 5.87 -19.00
CA HIS A 87 7.92 6.64 -17.78
C HIS A 87 6.55 7.04 -17.21
N MET A 88 5.65 7.53 -18.04
CA MET A 88 4.30 7.91 -17.60
C MET A 88 3.50 6.70 -17.09
N ALA A 89 3.64 5.54 -17.74
CA ALA A 89 3.03 4.30 -17.29
C ALA A 89 3.59 3.87 -15.94
N CYS A 90 4.91 3.90 -15.76
CA CYS A 90 5.58 3.60 -14.49
C CYS A 90 5.09 4.53 -13.38
N VAL A 91 5.05 5.84 -13.61
CA VAL A 91 4.57 6.82 -12.61
C VAL A 91 3.12 6.54 -12.22
N ARG A 92 2.25 6.30 -13.19
CA ARG A 92 0.84 6.02 -12.95
C ARG A 92 0.64 4.76 -12.09
N GLU A 93 1.29 3.68 -12.44
CA GLU A 93 1.20 2.42 -11.70
C GLU A 93 1.73 2.55 -10.27
N THR A 94 2.86 3.22 -10.12
CA THR A 94 3.48 3.48 -8.81
C THR A 94 2.59 4.35 -7.92
N VAL A 95 1.98 5.39 -8.49
CA VAL A 95 1.02 6.26 -7.76
C VAL A 95 -0.23 5.47 -7.37
N ASN A 96 -0.79 4.69 -8.29
CA ASN A 96 -2.00 3.89 -8.03
C ASN A 96 -1.76 2.87 -6.92
N ASP A 97 -0.62 2.21 -6.91
CA ASP A 97 -0.24 1.29 -5.84
C ASP A 97 -0.15 2.00 -4.48
N ALA A 98 0.52 3.14 -4.42
CA ALA A 98 0.64 3.91 -3.18
C ALA A 98 -0.71 4.42 -2.67
N VAL A 99 -1.58 4.90 -3.55
CA VAL A 99 -2.94 5.35 -3.21
C VAL A 99 -3.78 4.18 -2.68
N ALA A 100 -3.66 2.99 -3.28
CA ALA A 100 -4.33 1.79 -2.82
C ALA A 100 -3.87 1.35 -1.42
N GLN A 101 -2.59 1.49 -1.10
CA GLN A 101 -2.06 1.18 0.23
C GLN A 101 -2.63 2.08 1.33
N ILE A 102 -2.86 3.35 1.03
CA ILE A 102 -3.42 4.33 1.98
C ILE A 102 -4.90 4.07 2.22
N ASP A 103 -5.62 3.59 1.21
CA ASP A 103 -7.04 3.24 1.26
C ASP A 103 -7.92 4.37 1.82
N ASN A 104 -7.74 5.56 1.27
CA ASN A 104 -8.52 6.74 1.64
C ASN A 104 -9.43 7.15 0.48
N PRO A 105 -10.77 7.26 0.69
CA PRO A 105 -11.71 7.54 -0.40
C PRO A 105 -11.52 8.91 -1.04
N VAL A 106 -11.12 9.91 -0.28
CA VAL A 106 -10.87 11.26 -0.81
C VAL A 106 -9.66 11.25 -1.74
N LEU A 107 -8.57 10.59 -1.29
CA LEU A 107 -7.35 10.45 -2.08
C LEU A 107 -7.59 9.64 -3.36
N THR A 108 -8.33 8.54 -3.24
CA THR A 108 -8.69 7.68 -4.38
C THR A 108 -9.52 8.45 -5.42
N ALA A 109 -10.49 9.23 -4.98
CA ALA A 109 -11.32 10.05 -5.86
C ALA A 109 -10.49 11.13 -6.59
N LEU A 110 -9.58 11.78 -5.87
CA LEU A 110 -8.68 12.79 -6.48
C LEU A 110 -7.72 12.17 -7.50
N ASN A 111 -7.18 10.98 -7.21
CA ASN A 111 -6.31 10.28 -8.14
C ASN A 111 -7.08 9.87 -9.41
N GLY A 112 -8.26 9.30 -9.28
CA GLY A 112 -9.12 8.95 -10.41
C GLY A 112 -9.52 10.14 -11.28
N SER A 113 -9.80 11.29 -10.67
CA SER A 113 -10.10 12.53 -11.39
C SER A 113 -8.89 13.07 -12.18
N ALA A 114 -7.68 12.88 -11.65
CA ALA A 114 -6.45 13.30 -12.32
C ALA A 114 -6.09 12.42 -13.53
N GLU A 115 -6.58 11.18 -13.54
CA GLU A 115 -6.35 10.23 -14.64
C GLU A 115 -7.44 10.31 -15.73
N ALA A 116 -8.58 10.90 -15.42
CA ALA A 116 -9.64 11.05 -16.41
C ALA A 116 -9.14 11.90 -17.59
N PRO A 117 -9.34 11.43 -18.83
CA PRO A 117 -8.97 12.25 -19.99
C PRO A 117 -9.74 13.56 -19.92
N ALA A 118 -9.01 14.67 -20.07
CA ALA A 118 -9.61 15.98 -20.23
C ALA A 118 -10.38 15.99 -21.56
N GLY A 119 -11.67 15.85 -21.46
CA GLY A 119 -12.54 15.84 -22.63
C GLY A 119 -13.80 16.60 -22.37
#